data_b7a42ca8e1a6a65614a1cf6980c02086
#
_entry.id   b7a42ca8e1a6a65614a1cf6980c02086
#
_cell.length_a   1.000
_cell.length_b   1.000
_cell.length_c   1.000
_cell.angle_alpha   90.00
_cell.angle_beta   90.00
_cell.angle_gamma   90.00
#
_symmetry.space_group_name_H-M   'P 1'
#
loop_
_entity.id
_entity.type
_entity.pdbx_description
1 polymer ?
#
loop_
_entity_poly.entity_id
_entity_poly.type
_entity_poly.pdbx_seq_one_letter_code
_entity_poly.pdbx_strand_id
1 'polypeptide(L)'
;MNNTTLNASRRVARTFSVSEFMDFGERYGIDYRFPQLAQKPDLPSASPVLQGEIEEMTLPCGMCVTHSDVQVLQPYETTSRHSSPLYMLVVLEGCVVLSLNGQEHVVRSGMAFSSRLSEHQTMRARHHADCKLRTLSLGL
;
A
#
# COMPACT_ATOMS: atom_id res chain seq x y z
N MET A 1 18.84 26.44 0.58
CA MET A 1 18.26 26.06 0.19
C MET A 1 17.24 25.70 0.02
N ASN A 2 16.69 25.71 -0.35
CA ASN A 2 15.54 25.51 -0.48
C ASN A 2 15.12 24.30 -0.95
N ASN A 3 15.07 23.44 -0.45
CA ASN A 3 14.74 22.17 -0.76
C ASN A 3 13.32 21.88 -0.68
N THR A 4 12.61 22.85 -0.22
CA THR A 4 11.20 22.71 -0.02
C THR A 4 10.45 22.45 -1.30
N THR A 5 11.03 22.88 -2.39
CA THR A 5 10.37 22.66 -3.67
C THR A 5 10.53 21.24 -4.15
N LEU A 6 11.47 20.51 -3.59
CA LEU A 6 11.69 19.15 -3.99
C LEU A 6 10.82 18.18 -3.23
N ASN A 7 10.28 18.65 -2.12
CA ASN A 7 9.68 17.74 -1.20
C ASN A 7 8.26 18.05 -0.94
N ALA A 8 7.39 17.56 -1.74
CA ALA A 8 6.03 17.39 -1.30
C ALA A 8 6.00 16.15 -0.39
N SER A 9 6.82 16.19 0.66
CA SER A 9 6.91 15.08 1.60
C SER A 9 5.82 15.21 2.64
N ARG A 10 5.12 14.13 2.91
CA ARG A 10 4.07 14.08 3.90
C ARG A 10 4.27 12.88 4.79
N ARG A 11 4.31 13.12 6.09
CA ARG A 11 4.52 12.09 7.10
C ARG A 11 3.33 12.08 8.05
N VAL A 12 2.74 10.91 8.23
CA VAL A 12 1.59 10.72 9.11
C VAL A 12 1.87 9.55 10.03
N ALA A 13 1.73 9.79 11.34
CA ALA A 13 1.94 8.76 12.36
C ALA A 13 0.66 8.65 13.17
N ARG A 14 -0.09 7.56 13.00
CA ARG A 14 -1.36 7.35 13.70
C ARG A 14 -1.96 6.00 13.39
N THR A 15 -3.19 5.79 13.83
CA THR A 15 -4.00 4.63 13.46
C THR A 15 -4.84 4.98 12.23
N PHE A 16 -4.85 4.08 11.26
CA PHE A 16 -5.63 4.23 10.03
C PHE A 16 -6.82 3.30 10.07
N SER A 17 -8.00 3.82 9.76
CA SER A 17 -9.26 3.08 9.82
C SER A 17 -9.71 2.62 8.44
N VAL A 18 -10.73 1.74 8.42
CA VAL A 18 -11.35 1.26 7.19
C VAL A 18 -11.88 2.42 6.34
N SER A 19 -12.56 3.39 6.96
CA SER A 19 -13.12 4.52 6.20
C SER A 19 -12.04 5.34 5.51
N GLU A 20 -10.88 5.49 6.13
CA GLU A 20 -9.77 6.21 5.53
C GLU A 20 -9.22 5.46 4.32
N PHE A 21 -9.16 4.13 4.39
CA PHE A 21 -8.73 3.32 3.27
C PHE A 21 -9.71 3.38 2.11
N MET A 22 -11.00 3.47 2.39
CA MET A 22 -11.99 3.65 1.33
C MET A 22 -11.79 4.98 0.62
N ASP A 23 -11.45 6.04 1.35
CA ASP A 23 -11.13 7.34 0.77
C ASP A 23 -9.86 7.28 -0.07
N PHE A 24 -8.84 6.57 0.39
CA PHE A 24 -7.62 6.34 -0.39
C PHE A 24 -7.93 5.59 -1.68
N GLY A 25 -8.81 4.60 -1.60
CA GLY A 25 -9.22 3.81 -2.76
C GLY A 25 -9.84 4.67 -3.86
N GLU A 26 -10.72 5.58 -3.49
CA GLU A 26 -11.31 6.50 -4.45
C GLU A 26 -10.27 7.41 -5.07
N ARG A 27 -9.34 7.88 -4.25
CA ARG A 27 -8.35 8.87 -4.67
C ARG A 27 -7.29 8.26 -5.59
N TYR A 28 -6.88 7.02 -5.34
CA TYR A 28 -5.74 6.41 -6.02
C TYR A 28 -6.10 5.25 -6.96
N GLY A 29 -7.38 4.98 -7.15
CA GLY A 29 -7.80 3.90 -8.03
C GLY A 29 -7.46 2.51 -7.50
N ILE A 30 -7.56 2.33 -6.19
CA ILE A 30 -7.27 1.08 -5.50
C ILE A 30 -8.53 0.56 -4.83
N ASP A 31 -8.86 -0.70 -5.06
CA ASP A 31 -9.94 -1.36 -4.34
C ASP A 31 -9.36 -2.05 -3.11
N TYR A 32 -9.90 -1.72 -1.94
CA TYR A 32 -9.53 -2.34 -0.69
C TYR A 32 -10.61 -3.31 -0.25
N ARG A 33 -10.20 -4.49 0.16
CA ARG A 33 -11.08 -5.51 0.68
C ARG A 33 -10.59 -5.95 2.06
N PHE A 34 -11.53 -6.07 2.98
CA PHE A 34 -11.26 -6.48 4.35
C PHE A 34 -11.98 -7.81 4.62
N PRO A 35 -11.27 -8.95 4.52
CA PRO A 35 -11.93 -10.26 4.61
C PRO A 35 -12.67 -10.49 5.93
N GLN A 36 -12.16 -9.95 7.03
CA GLN A 36 -12.83 -10.10 8.32
C GLN A 36 -14.13 -9.32 8.41
N LEU A 37 -14.25 -8.22 7.68
CA LEU A 37 -15.48 -7.43 7.68
C LEU A 37 -16.59 -8.08 6.87
N ALA A 38 -16.24 -8.88 5.88
CA ALA A 38 -17.23 -9.61 5.10
C ALA A 38 -18.02 -10.59 5.94
N GLN A 39 -17.45 -11.04 7.07
CA GLN A 39 -18.07 -11.96 8.00
C GLN A 39 -18.82 -11.26 9.12
N LYS A 40 -18.62 -9.97 9.27
CA LYS A 40 -19.20 -9.15 10.34
C LYS A 40 -19.74 -7.87 9.75
N PRO A 41 -20.92 -7.88 9.13
CA PRO A 41 -21.46 -6.72 8.44
C PRO A 41 -21.68 -5.50 9.35
N ASP A 42 -21.73 -5.71 10.66
CA ASP A 42 -21.95 -4.64 11.62
C ASP A 42 -20.66 -3.97 12.14
N LEU A 43 -19.51 -4.30 11.57
CA LEU A 43 -18.27 -3.68 12.00
C LEU A 43 -18.28 -2.20 11.60
N PRO A 44 -17.97 -1.31 12.56
CA PRO A 44 -17.97 0.11 12.25
C PRO A 44 -16.86 0.47 11.28
N SER A 45 -17.14 1.47 10.44
CA SER A 45 -16.15 2.00 9.50
C SER A 45 -14.92 2.57 10.20
N ALA A 46 -14.99 2.77 11.51
CA ALA A 46 -13.87 3.21 12.33
C ALA A 46 -12.94 2.07 12.76
N SER A 47 -13.20 0.82 12.32
CA SER A 47 -12.33 -0.31 12.66
C SER A 47 -10.89 -0.03 12.23
N PRO A 48 -9.90 -0.20 13.14
CA PRO A 48 -8.50 0.07 12.81
C PRO A 48 -7.93 -1.00 11.88
N VAL A 49 -7.13 -0.56 10.92
CA VAL A 49 -6.48 -1.43 9.93
C VAL A 49 -4.98 -1.45 10.13
N LEU A 50 -4.38 -0.28 10.23
CA LEU A 50 -2.94 -0.12 10.41
C LEU A 50 -2.67 0.84 11.56
N GLN A 51 -1.54 0.64 12.21
CA GLN A 51 -1.02 1.59 13.19
C GLN A 51 0.46 1.80 12.92
N GLY A 52 0.88 3.04 12.82
CA GLY A 52 2.28 3.37 12.62
C GLY A 52 2.45 4.63 11.80
N GLU A 53 3.44 4.63 10.93
CA GLU A 53 3.89 5.83 10.27
C GLU A 53 3.97 5.60 8.76
N ILE A 54 3.40 6.52 7.99
CA ILE A 54 3.46 6.51 6.54
C ILE A 54 4.00 7.85 6.07
N GLU A 55 4.99 7.80 5.21
CA GLU A 55 5.58 8.99 4.61
C GLU A 55 5.46 8.89 3.09
N GLU A 56 4.89 9.91 2.49
CA GLU A 56 4.76 9.99 1.03
C GLU A 56 5.58 11.15 0.50
N MET A 57 6.21 10.93 -0.65
CA MET A 57 7.00 11.95 -1.31
C MET A 57 6.72 11.87 -2.81
N THR A 58 6.50 13.01 -3.43
CA THR A 58 6.37 13.10 -4.89
C THR A 58 7.59 13.83 -5.44
N LEU A 59 8.29 13.18 -6.35
CA LEU A 59 9.45 13.77 -7.00
C LEU A 59 9.03 14.65 -8.19
N PRO A 60 9.88 15.60 -8.60
CA PRO A 60 9.53 16.48 -9.72
C PRO A 60 9.21 15.75 -11.03
N CYS A 61 9.76 14.55 -11.22
CA CYS A 61 9.49 13.73 -12.40
C CYS A 61 8.12 13.04 -12.34
N GLY A 62 7.36 13.21 -11.26
CA GLY A 62 6.07 12.58 -11.09
C GLY A 62 6.12 11.25 -10.36
N MET A 63 7.30 10.76 -10.02
CA MET A 63 7.43 9.52 -9.27
C MET A 63 6.96 9.72 -7.82
N CYS A 64 6.11 8.81 -7.35
CA CYS A 64 5.65 8.78 -5.97
C CYS A 64 6.43 7.73 -5.20
N VAL A 65 6.95 8.11 -4.05
CA VAL A 65 7.68 7.23 -3.15
C VAL A 65 6.92 7.18 -1.83
N THR A 66 6.58 5.99 -1.37
CA THR A 66 5.87 5.80 -0.10
C THR A 66 6.68 4.89 0.79
N HIS A 67 6.99 5.37 1.97
CA HIS A 67 7.64 4.59 3.03
C HIS A 67 6.61 4.32 4.12
N SER A 68 6.40 3.06 4.46
CA SER A 68 5.46 2.64 5.48
C SER A 68 6.19 1.84 6.54
N ASP A 69 5.93 2.18 7.81
CA ASP A 69 6.44 1.43 8.95
C ASP A 69 5.25 1.24 9.88
N VAL A 70 4.55 0.14 9.72
CA VAL A 70 3.24 -0.06 10.34
C VAL A 70 3.10 -1.44 10.94
N GLN A 71 2.18 -1.54 11.90
CA GLN A 71 1.65 -2.79 12.41
C GLN A 71 0.32 -3.03 11.71
N VAL A 72 0.16 -4.16 11.06
CA VAL A 72 -1.10 -4.53 10.41
C VAL A 72 -2.03 -5.13 11.47
N LEU A 73 -3.16 -4.47 11.72
CA LEU A 73 -4.07 -4.84 12.79
C LEU A 73 -5.14 -5.81 12.33
N GLN A 74 -5.51 -5.76 11.05
CA GLN A 74 -6.41 -6.74 10.45
C GLN A 74 -6.00 -6.99 9.02
N PRO A 75 -6.27 -8.19 8.48
CA PRO A 75 -5.87 -8.51 7.11
C PRO A 75 -6.64 -7.64 6.12
N TYR A 76 -5.99 -7.28 5.03
CA TYR A 76 -6.63 -6.57 3.93
C TYR A 76 -5.96 -6.91 2.61
N GLU A 77 -6.73 -6.73 1.55
CA GLU A 77 -6.27 -6.98 0.19
C GLU A 77 -6.48 -5.73 -0.63
N THR A 78 -5.57 -5.49 -1.56
CA THR A 78 -5.68 -4.38 -2.50
C THR A 78 -5.74 -4.90 -3.92
N THR A 79 -6.47 -4.19 -4.78
CA THR A 79 -6.48 -4.43 -6.22
C THR A 79 -6.25 -3.10 -6.89
N SER A 80 -5.12 -2.99 -7.62
CA SER A 80 -4.76 -1.76 -8.33
C SER A 80 -5.33 -1.82 -9.73
N ARG A 81 -6.00 -0.74 -10.15
CA ARG A 81 -6.73 -0.69 -11.41
C ARG A 81 -6.12 0.23 -12.46
N HIS A 82 -5.04 0.93 -12.13
CA HIS A 82 -4.44 1.86 -13.08
C HIS A 82 -3.07 1.38 -13.54
N SER A 83 -2.68 1.82 -14.73
CA SER A 83 -1.40 1.46 -15.31
C SER A 83 -0.27 2.28 -14.69
N SER A 84 0.91 1.71 -14.70
CA SER A 84 2.13 2.39 -14.27
C SER A 84 3.30 1.85 -15.08
N PRO A 85 4.10 2.71 -15.71
CA PRO A 85 5.27 2.23 -16.46
C PRO A 85 6.36 1.66 -15.56
N LEU A 86 6.34 2.00 -14.29
CA LEU A 86 7.27 1.45 -13.32
C LEU A 86 6.60 1.38 -11.96
N TYR A 87 6.56 0.18 -11.41
CA TYR A 87 6.16 -0.04 -10.02
C TYR A 87 7.23 -0.89 -9.34
N MET A 88 7.62 -0.50 -8.14
CA MET A 88 8.59 -1.25 -7.36
C MET A 88 8.13 -1.31 -5.90
N LEU A 89 8.23 -2.48 -5.30
CA LEU A 89 7.98 -2.68 -3.89
C LEU A 89 9.21 -3.30 -3.26
N VAL A 90 9.74 -2.67 -2.23
CA VAL A 90 10.83 -3.21 -1.43
C VAL A 90 10.28 -3.52 -0.05
N VAL A 91 10.41 -4.75 0.41
CA VAL A 91 10.01 -5.15 1.75
C VAL A 91 11.24 -5.13 2.64
N LEU A 92 11.25 -4.24 3.61
CA LEU A 92 12.35 -4.10 4.57
C LEU A 92 12.12 -4.98 5.79
N GLU A 93 10.87 -5.15 6.18
CA GLU A 93 10.48 -6.03 7.29
C GLU A 93 9.07 -6.55 7.01
N GLY A 94 8.85 -7.83 7.25
CA GLY A 94 7.56 -8.46 7.04
C GLY A 94 7.45 -9.19 5.71
N CYS A 95 6.24 -9.29 5.21
CA CYS A 95 5.94 -10.06 3.99
C CYS A 95 4.69 -9.50 3.32
N VAL A 96 4.74 -9.40 2.01
CA VAL A 96 3.59 -9.04 1.18
C VAL A 96 3.46 -10.10 0.09
N VAL A 97 2.24 -10.56 -0.17
CA VAL A 97 1.97 -11.49 -1.26
C VAL A 97 1.33 -10.70 -2.40
N LEU A 98 2.03 -10.64 -3.53
CA LEU A 98 1.55 -9.98 -4.73
C LEU A 98 1.07 -11.01 -5.74
N SER A 99 -0.04 -10.71 -6.40
CA SER A 99 -0.53 -11.53 -7.51
C SER A 99 -0.62 -10.67 -8.75
N LEU A 100 0.04 -11.09 -9.81
CA LEU A 100 0.04 -10.40 -11.09
C LEU A 100 -0.16 -11.43 -12.18
N ASN A 101 -1.19 -11.22 -13.02
CA ASN A 101 -1.52 -12.14 -14.10
C ASN A 101 -1.73 -13.59 -13.62
N GLY A 102 -2.33 -13.75 -12.43
CA GLY A 102 -2.58 -15.07 -11.86
C GLY A 102 -1.36 -15.74 -11.24
N GLN A 103 -0.22 -15.07 -11.23
CA GLN A 103 1.01 -15.60 -10.64
C GLN A 103 1.31 -14.90 -9.33
N GLU A 104 1.53 -15.67 -8.28
CA GLU A 104 1.84 -15.15 -6.95
C GLU A 104 3.33 -14.97 -6.75
N HIS A 105 3.67 -13.86 -6.10
CA HIS A 105 5.03 -13.54 -5.70
C HIS A 105 5.02 -13.19 -4.22
N VAL A 106 5.80 -13.92 -3.43
CA VAL A 106 5.95 -13.62 -2.00
C VAL A 106 7.18 -12.75 -1.84
N VAL A 107 6.97 -11.50 -1.42
CA VAL A 107 8.05 -10.54 -1.22
C VAL A 107 8.32 -10.43 0.26
N ARG A 108 9.49 -10.88 0.69
CA ARG A 108 9.89 -10.94 2.10
C ARG A 108 10.96 -9.92 2.40
N SER A 109 11.33 -9.83 3.67
CA SER A 109 12.38 -8.91 4.12
C SER A 109 13.65 -9.04 3.28
N GLY A 110 14.12 -7.92 2.77
CA GLY A 110 15.31 -7.86 1.93
C GLY A 110 15.06 -8.12 0.46
N MET A 111 13.82 -8.36 0.07
CA MET A 111 13.45 -8.60 -1.32
C MET A 111 12.77 -7.39 -1.93
N ALA A 112 12.87 -7.29 -3.24
CA ALA A 112 12.18 -6.28 -4.02
C ALA A 112 11.45 -6.94 -5.18
N PHE A 113 10.30 -6.37 -5.51
CA PHE A 113 9.52 -6.74 -6.69
C PHE A 113 9.39 -5.51 -7.56
N SER A 114 9.64 -5.65 -8.85
CA SER A 114 9.39 -4.54 -9.77
C SER A 114 8.69 -5.06 -11.02
N SER A 115 7.80 -4.25 -11.56
CA SER A 115 7.05 -4.61 -12.74
C SER A 115 6.53 -3.35 -13.44
N ARG A 116 6.22 -3.53 -14.69
CA ARG A 116 5.42 -2.60 -15.45
C ARG A 116 3.97 -3.06 -15.32
N LEU A 117 3.08 -2.14 -15.00
CA LEU A 117 1.66 -2.44 -14.89
C LEU A 117 0.95 -1.83 -16.11
N SER A 118 0.41 -2.67 -16.98
CA SER A 118 -0.38 -2.21 -18.11
C SER A 118 -1.85 -2.09 -17.70
N GLU A 119 -2.64 -1.37 -18.48
CA GLU A 119 -4.06 -1.17 -18.19
C GLU A 119 -4.88 -2.45 -18.26
N HIS A 120 -4.35 -3.51 -18.86
CA HIS A 120 -5.01 -4.82 -18.94
C HIS A 120 -4.57 -5.76 -17.83
N GLN A 121 -3.68 -5.32 -16.97
CA GLN A 121 -3.17 -6.12 -15.87
C GLN A 121 -3.75 -5.63 -14.56
N THR A 122 -4.07 -6.58 -13.69
CA THR A 122 -4.56 -6.29 -12.36
C THR A 122 -3.56 -6.82 -11.36
N MET A 123 -3.05 -5.95 -10.51
CA MET A 123 -2.15 -6.35 -9.43
C MET A 123 -2.93 -6.39 -8.12
N ARG A 124 -2.83 -7.51 -7.43
CA ARG A 124 -3.42 -7.69 -6.11
C ARG A 124 -2.32 -7.86 -5.08
N ALA A 125 -2.57 -7.33 -3.90
CA ALA A 125 -1.66 -7.51 -2.77
C ALA A 125 -2.45 -7.97 -1.56
N ARG A 126 -1.89 -8.91 -0.81
CA ARG A 126 -2.49 -9.39 0.44
C ARG A 126 -1.57 -9.07 1.60
N HIS A 127 -2.17 -8.52 2.65
CA HIS A 127 -1.48 -8.13 3.87
C HIS A 127 -2.08 -8.90 5.04
N HIS A 128 -1.23 -9.55 5.82
CA HIS A 128 -1.65 -10.40 6.93
C HIS A 128 -1.73 -9.60 8.23
N ALA A 129 -2.66 -9.99 9.09
CA ALA A 129 -2.80 -9.39 10.43
C ALA A 129 -1.62 -9.76 11.33
N ASP A 130 -1.48 -8.99 12.40
CA ASP A 130 -0.49 -9.20 13.45
C ASP A 130 0.94 -9.25 12.92
N CYS A 131 1.17 -8.49 11.88
CA CYS A 131 2.44 -8.46 11.18
C CYS A 131 2.99 -7.05 11.22
N LYS A 132 4.24 -6.92 11.61
CA LYS A 132 4.96 -5.67 11.44
C LYS A 132 5.44 -5.60 10.00
N LEU A 133 5.08 -4.52 9.32
CA LEU A 133 5.37 -4.35 7.91
C LEU A 133 6.06 -3.04 7.67
N ARG A 134 7.24 -3.12 7.09
CA ARG A 134 8.00 -1.94 6.69
C ARG A 134 8.33 -2.07 5.22
N THR A 135 7.84 -1.14 4.44
CA THR A 135 7.97 -1.20 2.98
C THR A 135 8.34 0.14 2.40
N LEU A 136 8.95 0.06 1.23
CA LEU A 136 9.20 1.22 0.39
C LEU A 136 8.60 0.90 -0.98
N SER A 137 7.67 1.73 -1.44
CA SER A 137 7.09 1.55 -2.76
C SER A 137 7.35 2.76 -3.64
N LEU A 138 7.57 2.51 -4.92
CA LEU A 138 7.80 3.54 -5.90
C LEU A 138 6.85 3.30 -7.07
N GLY A 139 6.23 4.37 -7.55
CA GLY A 139 5.32 4.30 -8.69
C GLY A 139 5.46 5.53 -9.57
N LEU A 140 5.35 5.31 -10.86
CA LEU A 140 5.43 6.38 -11.84
C LEU A 140 4.15 6.49 -12.64
#